data_671741a12b457839eff7f197f67bc929
#
_entry.id   671741a12b457839eff7f197f67bc929
#
_cell.length_a   1.000
_cell.length_b   1.000
_cell.length_c   1.000
_cell.angle_alpha   90.00
_cell.angle_beta   90.00
_cell.angle_gamma   90.00
#
_symmetry.space_group_name_H-M   'P 1'
#
loop_
_entity.id
_entity.type
_entity.pdbx_description
1 polymer ?
#
loop_
_entity_poly.entity_id
_entity_poly.type
_entity_poly.pdbx_seq_one_letter_code
_entity_poly.pdbx_strand_id
1 'polypeptide(L)' 'KTLTDILSSFIIRDAQAKLRSTDMTVQEIAYSLNFSDISFFGKYFKRYTGMSPKQYRNM' A
#
# COMPACT_ATOMS: atom_id res chain seq x y z
N LYS A 1 6.72 -14.33 14.38
CA LYS A 1 5.85 -13.34 13.74
C LYS A 1 4.42 -13.83 13.72
N THR A 2 3.48 -12.92 13.79
CA THR A 2 2.07 -13.26 13.78
C THR A 2 1.56 -13.43 12.35
N LEU A 3 0.39 -14.07 12.24
CA LEU A 3 -0.28 -14.20 10.95
C LEU A 3 -0.59 -12.83 10.34
N THR A 4 -0.93 -11.86 11.17
CA THR A 4 -1.20 -10.50 10.71
C THR A 4 0.03 -9.86 10.06
N ASP A 5 1.21 -10.10 10.61
CA ASP A 5 2.46 -9.56 10.04
C ASP A 5 2.72 -10.15 8.66
N ILE A 6 2.43 -11.44 8.47
CA ILE A 6 2.62 -12.09 7.18
C ILE A 6 1.68 -11.50 6.14
N LEU A 7 0.41 -11.31 6.49
CA LEU A 7 -0.58 -10.72 5.59
C LEU A 7 -0.23 -9.29 5.25
N SER A 8 0.24 -8.51 6.23
CA SER A 8 0.65 -7.13 5.99
C SER A 8 1.81 -7.07 5.01
N SER A 9 2.74 -8.01 5.11
CA SER A 9 3.87 -8.08 4.20
C SER A 9 3.43 -8.27 2.75
N PHE A 10 2.48 -9.18 2.52
CA PHE A 10 1.95 -9.43 1.17
C PHE A 10 1.21 -8.21 0.63
N ILE A 11 0.39 -7.58 1.47
CA ILE A 11 -0.38 -6.39 1.06
C ILE A 11 0.56 -5.26 0.66
N ILE A 12 1.59 -5.02 1.45
CA ILE A 12 2.54 -3.96 1.16
C ILE A 12 3.32 -4.25 -0.11
N ARG A 13 3.75 -5.48 -0.32
CA ARG A 13 4.45 -5.87 -1.55
C ARG A 13 3.58 -5.67 -2.78
N ASP A 14 2.32 -6.07 -2.69
CA ASP A 14 1.39 -5.90 -3.80
C ASP A 14 1.16 -4.42 -4.09
N ALA A 15 1.00 -3.61 -3.05
CA ALA A 15 0.84 -2.16 -3.20
C ALA A 15 2.08 -1.55 -3.85
N GLN A 16 3.26 -1.93 -3.42
CA GLN A 16 4.51 -1.43 -3.99
C GLN A 16 4.62 -1.76 -5.48
N ALA A 17 4.30 -2.99 -5.84
CA ALA A 17 4.33 -3.42 -7.25
C ALA A 17 3.36 -2.59 -8.08
N LYS A 18 2.14 -2.40 -7.60
CA LYS A 18 1.15 -1.61 -8.33
C LYS A 18 1.54 -0.15 -8.46
N LEU A 19 2.14 0.42 -7.42
CA LEU A 19 2.60 1.80 -7.46
C LEU A 19 3.70 2.02 -8.49
N ARG A 20 4.55 1.03 -8.70
CA ARG A 20 5.69 1.14 -9.60
C ARG A 20 5.41 0.64 -11.01
N SER A 21 4.55 -0.36 -11.15
CA SER A 21 4.35 -1.05 -12.42
C SER A 21 3.09 -0.64 -13.16
N THR A 22 2.22 0.12 -12.54
CA THR A 22 0.94 0.50 -13.15
C THR A 22 0.70 1.99 -13.00
N ASP A 23 -0.26 2.49 -13.79
CA ASP A 23 -0.73 3.88 -13.69
C ASP A 23 -1.93 4.02 -12.76
N MET A 24 -2.25 2.99 -11.99
CA MET A 24 -3.36 3.05 -11.04
C MET A 24 -3.15 4.17 -10.04
N THR A 25 -4.24 4.87 -9.73
CA THR A 25 -4.16 5.87 -8.67
C THR A 25 -4.01 5.20 -7.30
N VAL A 26 -3.54 5.95 -6.32
CA VAL A 26 -3.43 5.43 -4.95
C VAL A 26 -4.80 4.95 -4.47
N GLN A 27 -5.85 5.68 -4.80
CA GLN A 27 -7.21 5.30 -4.42
C GLN A 27 -7.62 3.96 -5.05
N GLU A 28 -7.33 3.78 -6.34
CA GLU A 28 -7.63 2.52 -7.01
C GLU A 28 -6.87 1.36 -6.38
N ILE A 29 -5.61 1.58 -6.06
CA ILE A 29 -4.78 0.55 -5.42
C ILE A 29 -5.36 0.18 -4.06
N ALA A 30 -5.73 1.18 -3.26
CA ALA A 30 -6.31 0.96 -1.95
C ALA A 30 -7.57 0.10 -2.05
N TYR A 31 -8.45 0.43 -2.97
CA TYR A 31 -9.68 -0.34 -3.15
C TYR A 31 -9.43 -1.74 -3.66
N SER A 32 -8.45 -1.92 -4.53
CA SER A 32 -8.12 -3.25 -5.04
C SER A 32 -7.55 -4.15 -3.94
N LEU A 33 -7.03 -3.57 -2.89
CA LEU A 33 -6.51 -4.30 -1.73
C LEU A 33 -7.53 -4.37 -0.59
N ASN A 34 -8.79 -4.05 -0.87
CA ASN A 34 -9.90 -4.12 0.08
C ASN A 34 -9.83 -3.09 1.21
N PHE A 35 -9.12 -1.99 0.99
CA PHE A 35 -9.20 -0.85 1.91
C PHE A 35 -10.41 -0.02 1.54
N SER A 36 -11.21 0.32 2.54
CA SER A 36 -12.40 1.13 2.34
C SER A 36 -12.11 2.63 2.37
N ASP A 37 -10.93 3.01 2.84
CA ASP A 37 -10.56 4.40 3.06
C ASP A 37 -9.11 4.60 2.62
N ILE A 38 -8.90 5.53 1.68
CA ILE A 38 -7.58 5.84 1.17
C ILE A 38 -6.67 6.43 2.27
N SER A 39 -7.24 7.17 3.21
CA SER A 39 -6.47 7.73 4.32
C SER A 39 -5.89 6.63 5.20
N PHE A 40 -6.68 5.61 5.47
CA PHE A 40 -6.23 4.47 6.23
C PHE A 40 -5.13 3.71 5.49
N PHE A 41 -5.32 3.52 4.19
CA PHE A 41 -4.31 2.86 3.37
C PHE A 41 -2.98 3.64 3.41
N GLY A 42 -3.05 4.96 3.30
CA GLY A 42 -1.84 5.79 3.35
C GLY A 42 -1.08 5.63 4.66
N LYS A 43 -1.80 5.66 5.78
CA LYS A 43 -1.19 5.46 7.09
C LYS A 43 -0.60 4.06 7.23
N TYR A 44 -1.33 3.06 6.75
CA TYR A 44 -0.89 1.68 6.79
C TYR A 44 0.41 1.50 6.00
N PHE A 45 0.44 2.02 4.78
CA PHE A 45 1.61 1.92 3.91
C PHE A 45 2.81 2.63 4.54
N LYS A 46 2.61 3.84 5.05
CA LYS A 46 3.68 4.61 5.68
C LYS A 46 4.23 3.90 6.91
N ARG A 47 3.36 3.25 7.67
CA ARG A 47 3.78 2.52 8.87
C ARG A 47 4.77 1.40 8.53
N TYR A 48 4.56 0.71 7.41
CA TYR A 48 5.36 -0.45 7.05
C TYR A 48 6.54 -0.13 6.13
N THR A 49 6.49 0.96 5.40
CA THR A 49 7.56 1.32 4.46
C THR A 49 8.32 2.58 4.87
N GLY A 50 7.76 3.38 5.76
CA GLY A 50 8.35 4.66 6.16
C GLY A 50 8.00 5.79 5.21
N MET A 51 7.27 5.54 4.14
CA MET A 51 6.89 6.55 3.14
C MET A 51 5.42 6.41 2.79
N SER A 52 4.80 7.53 2.43
CA SER A 52 3.43 7.48 1.92
C SER A 52 3.44 6.84 0.53
N PRO A 53 2.29 6.29 0.07
CA PRO A 53 2.22 5.72 -1.27
C PRO A 53 2.60 6.71 -2.36
N LYS A 54 2.22 7.96 -2.20
CA LYS A 54 2.56 8.99 -3.17
C LYS A 54 4.06 9.25 -3.22
N GLN A 55 4.69 9.32 -2.05
CA GLN A 55 6.15 9.49 -1.97
C GLN A 55 6.87 8.30 -2.60
N TYR A 56 6.39 7.11 -2.36
CA TYR A 56 6.98 5.91 -2.92
C TYR A 56 6.91 5.92 -4.44
N ARG A 57 5.76 6.32 -5.00
CA ARG A 57 5.58 6.37 -6.46
C ARG A 57 6.52 7.39 -7.11
N ASN A 58 6.79 8.48 -6.42
CA ASN A 58 7.61 9.57 -6.95
C ASN A 58 9.12 9.38 -6.71
N MET A 59 9.49 8.27 -6.14
CA MET A 59 10.90 7.95 -5.92
C MET A 59 11.64 7.68 -7.22
#